data_40f07345c98bb0ef56060644064b0af5
#
_entry.id   40f07345c98bb0ef56060644064b0af5
#
_cell.length_a   1.000
_cell.length_b   1.000
_cell.length_c   1.000
_cell.angle_alpha   90.00
_cell.angle_beta   90.00
_cell.angle_gamma   90.00
#
_symmetry.space_group_name_H-M   'P 1'
#
loop_
_entity.id
_entity.type
_entity.pdbx_description
1 polymer ?
#
loop_
_entity_poly.entity_id
_entity_poly.type
_entity_poly.pdbx_seq_one_letter_code
_entity_poly.pdbx_strand_id
1 'polypeptide(L)'
;MGLLQTFGLGKKDITAQLAPAIMSQGYGAGVYNFGGLYNTGTGAPFMDRFVALQVPAVARCRNLIAGVISSIDLELYKKSTGAKLESPLWLDQPDMRQPRSVTIAYTVDSLLFYGVAYWRVTSLYADDGRPSGFEWVANTRVTVTTNEFGDEVQYYSVNGERAPMSGIGSLVTFQSLLPGVLETGARTIQAAIDVQKAASVAAATPMPTGFIKNSGADLPEAQISGLLAAWKAARNSRSTAYLTSTLDYQQVGFSPKEMTYNESSQYLATEISRLMNVPAYYISADMNNSMTYQNILDGRKEFVAYSLQPFISAIENRLSMDDITAHGNVVRFALDETFLRADTAARLDAIEKMLNLGLIDLEQAQSMEQLSPTGLNEGINPNGTNAINL
;
A
#
# COMPACT_ATOMS: atom_id res chain seq x y z
N MET A 1 17.01 -27.53 -46.09
CA MET A 1 16.34 -28.06 -44.86
C MET A 1 17.38 -28.01 -43.74
N GLY A 2 17.23 -27.08 -42.81
CA GLY A 2 18.21 -26.84 -41.77
C GLY A 2 18.10 -27.82 -40.60
N LEU A 3 19.21 -28.20 -40.05
CA LEU A 3 19.39 -29.13 -38.91
C LEU A 3 18.48 -28.89 -37.71
N LEU A 4 17.86 -27.70 -37.56
CA LEU A 4 16.93 -27.34 -36.49
C LEU A 4 15.55 -27.95 -36.62
N GLN A 5 15.15 -28.40 -37.81
CA GLN A 5 13.86 -29.10 -38.00
C GLN A 5 13.87 -30.57 -37.57
N THR A 6 15.08 -31.17 -37.49
CA THR A 6 15.25 -32.59 -37.15
C THR A 6 15.12 -32.85 -35.63
N PHE A 7 15.18 -31.81 -34.78
CA PHE A 7 15.07 -31.94 -33.32
C PHE A 7 13.74 -31.46 -32.71
N GLY A 8 12.75 -31.15 -33.53
CA GLY A 8 11.40 -30.81 -33.04
C GLY A 8 11.28 -29.51 -32.21
N LEU A 9 12.35 -28.71 -32.18
CA LEU A 9 12.37 -27.43 -31.49
C LEU A 9 11.94 -26.31 -32.45
N GLY A 10 10.62 -26.22 -32.68
CA GLY A 10 10.03 -25.09 -33.39
C GLY A 10 10.10 -23.82 -32.54
N LYS A 11 10.21 -22.65 -33.20
CA LYS A 11 10.20 -21.32 -32.55
C LYS A 11 9.08 -21.13 -31.53
N LYS A 12 7.97 -21.87 -31.66
CA LYS A 12 6.80 -21.83 -30.74
C LYS A 12 7.14 -22.40 -29.35
N ASP A 13 7.98 -23.40 -29.25
CA ASP A 13 8.27 -24.06 -27.98
C ASP A 13 9.22 -23.22 -27.12
N ILE A 14 10.10 -22.46 -27.73
CA ILE A 14 11.04 -21.55 -27.02
C ILE A 14 10.29 -20.35 -26.46
N THR A 15 9.34 -19.79 -27.21
CA THR A 15 8.52 -18.64 -26.74
C THR A 15 7.56 -19.07 -25.63
N ALA A 16 6.98 -20.28 -25.73
CA ALA A 16 6.06 -20.80 -24.71
C ALA A 16 6.79 -21.16 -23.39
N GLN A 17 8.08 -21.51 -23.44
CA GLN A 17 8.85 -21.78 -22.23
C GLN A 17 9.43 -20.53 -21.56
N LEU A 18 9.71 -19.46 -22.31
CA LEU A 18 10.22 -18.19 -21.76
C LEU A 18 9.08 -17.31 -21.17
N ALA A 19 7.90 -17.34 -21.76
CA ALA A 19 6.76 -16.57 -21.28
C ALA A 19 6.35 -16.92 -19.83
N PRO A 20 6.24 -18.19 -19.40
CA PRO A 20 5.95 -18.52 -18.01
C PRO A 20 7.04 -18.11 -17.03
N ALA A 21 8.30 -18.17 -17.43
CA ALA A 21 9.43 -17.82 -16.56
C ALA A 21 9.50 -16.30 -16.29
N ILE A 22 9.17 -15.48 -17.28
CA ILE A 22 9.07 -14.03 -17.13
C ILE A 22 7.85 -13.66 -16.28
N MET A 23 6.76 -14.40 -16.43
CA MET A 23 5.50 -14.17 -15.72
C MET A 23 5.51 -14.68 -14.29
N SER A 24 6.31 -15.70 -13.96
CA SER A 24 6.44 -16.21 -12.59
C SER A 24 7.14 -15.24 -11.63
N GLN A 25 7.74 -14.18 -12.16
CA GLN A 25 8.41 -13.16 -11.33
C GLN A 25 7.50 -12.00 -10.88
N GLY A 26 6.20 -12.07 -11.10
CA GLY A 26 5.24 -11.12 -10.51
C GLY A 26 5.20 -9.73 -11.16
N TYR A 27 5.82 -9.56 -12.30
CA TYR A 27 5.99 -8.27 -12.96
C TYR A 27 4.88 -7.92 -13.95
N GLY A 28 3.64 -7.96 -13.54
CA GLY A 28 2.61 -7.30 -14.33
C GLY A 28 2.88 -5.82 -14.57
N ALA A 29 3.69 -5.22 -13.71
CA ALA A 29 4.01 -3.80 -13.75
C ALA A 29 5.38 -3.47 -14.35
N GLY A 30 6.34 -4.35 -14.21
CA GLY A 30 7.71 -4.14 -14.68
C GLY A 30 7.85 -4.03 -16.18
N VAL A 31 6.80 -4.39 -16.87
CA VAL A 31 6.68 -4.22 -18.32
C VAL A 31 6.77 -2.77 -18.75
N TYR A 32 6.39 -1.87 -17.89
CA TYR A 32 6.51 -0.46 -18.19
C TYR A 32 7.88 0.09 -17.80
N ASN A 33 8.90 -0.36 -18.52
CA ASN A 33 10.17 0.31 -18.76
C ASN A 33 11.04 0.70 -17.59
N PHE A 34 10.51 0.95 -16.42
CA PHE A 34 11.36 1.11 -15.25
C PHE A 34 11.82 -0.23 -14.70
N GLY A 35 10.98 -1.27 -14.75
CA GLY A 35 11.34 -2.62 -14.35
C GLY A 35 12.35 -3.31 -15.27
N GLY A 36 12.24 -3.12 -16.59
CA GLY A 36 13.17 -3.69 -17.57
C GLY A 36 14.59 -3.16 -17.44
N LEU A 37 14.75 -1.89 -17.07
CA LEU A 37 16.05 -1.26 -16.88
C LEU A 37 16.74 -1.69 -15.58
N TYR A 38 15.98 -2.10 -14.57
CA TYR A 38 16.48 -2.47 -13.24
C TYR A 38 16.30 -3.94 -12.90
N ASN A 39 15.73 -4.74 -13.81
CA ASN A 39 15.64 -6.18 -13.63
C ASN A 39 17.04 -6.83 -13.83
N THR A 40 17.86 -6.71 -12.81
CA THR A 40 19.23 -7.26 -12.80
C THR A 40 19.26 -8.77 -12.55
N GLY A 41 18.16 -9.49 -12.69
CA GLY A 41 18.14 -10.96 -12.54
C GLY A 41 18.69 -11.50 -11.21
N THR A 42 18.96 -10.62 -10.26
CA THR A 42 19.44 -11.02 -8.94
C THR A 42 18.23 -11.52 -8.17
N GLY A 43 18.10 -12.82 -8.02
CA GLY A 43 17.04 -13.54 -7.31
C GLY A 43 16.60 -12.92 -5.99
N ALA A 44 15.94 -11.76 -6.07
CA ALA A 44 15.24 -11.21 -4.94
C ALA A 44 14.15 -12.21 -4.55
N PRO A 45 14.01 -12.57 -3.29
CA PRO A 45 12.96 -13.47 -2.86
C PRO A 45 11.60 -12.88 -3.28
N PHE A 46 10.76 -13.72 -3.89
CA PHE A 46 9.39 -13.33 -4.17
C PHE A 46 8.68 -13.07 -2.84
N MET A 47 8.20 -11.86 -2.64
CA MET A 47 7.43 -11.46 -1.47
C MET A 47 5.95 -11.41 -1.83
N ASP A 48 5.15 -12.24 -1.15
CA ASP A 48 3.70 -12.17 -1.26
C ASP A 48 3.14 -11.01 -0.43
N ARG A 49 2.12 -10.32 -0.96
CA ARG A 49 1.46 -9.20 -0.28
C ARG A 49 0.89 -9.62 1.09
N PHE A 50 0.28 -10.80 1.16
CA PHE A 50 -0.31 -11.29 2.42
C PHE A 50 0.77 -11.52 3.49
N VAL A 51 1.92 -12.07 3.08
CA VAL A 51 3.08 -12.25 3.96
C VAL A 51 3.66 -10.92 4.40
N ALA A 52 3.80 -9.95 3.48
CA ALA A 52 4.30 -8.62 3.79
C ALA A 52 3.42 -7.89 4.83
N LEU A 53 2.10 -8.04 4.74
CA LEU A 53 1.15 -7.43 5.68
C LEU A 53 1.17 -8.05 7.08
N GLN A 54 1.83 -9.19 7.29
CA GLN A 54 2.04 -9.74 8.63
C GLN A 54 3.06 -8.92 9.44
N VAL A 55 3.87 -8.09 8.76
CA VAL A 55 4.79 -7.15 9.42
C VAL A 55 4.01 -5.90 9.85
N PRO A 56 3.90 -5.59 11.16
CA PRO A 56 3.06 -4.49 11.65
C PRO A 56 3.40 -3.13 11.05
N ALA A 57 4.69 -2.86 10.82
CA ALA A 57 5.15 -1.61 10.21
C ALA A 57 4.64 -1.47 8.76
N VAL A 58 4.69 -2.54 7.97
CA VAL A 58 4.14 -2.57 6.59
C VAL A 58 2.63 -2.35 6.61
N ALA A 59 1.92 -3.09 7.46
CA ALA A 59 0.47 -2.96 7.60
C ALA A 59 0.07 -1.53 8.02
N ARG A 60 0.80 -0.93 8.96
CA ARG A 60 0.54 0.44 9.42
C ARG A 60 0.77 1.47 8.31
N CYS A 61 1.90 1.41 7.60
CA CYS A 61 2.18 2.30 6.47
C CYS A 61 1.10 2.18 5.38
N ARG A 62 0.75 0.95 4.99
CA ARG A 62 -0.32 0.68 4.01
C ARG A 62 -1.65 1.29 4.46
N ASN A 63 -2.05 1.08 5.71
CA ASN A 63 -3.32 1.59 6.24
C ASN A 63 -3.35 3.12 6.28
N LEU A 64 -2.23 3.77 6.57
CA LEU A 64 -2.12 5.23 6.53
C LEU A 64 -2.26 5.75 5.10
N ILE A 65 -1.48 5.23 4.16
CA ILE A 65 -1.48 5.71 2.76
C ILE A 65 -2.85 5.45 2.12
N ALA A 66 -3.31 4.20 2.12
CA ALA A 66 -4.56 3.83 1.47
C ALA A 66 -5.79 4.41 2.18
N GLY A 67 -5.77 4.47 3.52
CA GLY A 67 -6.87 5.02 4.32
C GLY A 67 -7.06 6.51 4.09
N VAL A 68 -5.98 7.28 4.07
CA VAL A 68 -6.07 8.74 3.83
C VAL A 68 -6.53 9.02 2.41
N ILE A 69 -5.89 8.46 1.39
CA ILE A 69 -6.26 8.73 -0.01
C ILE A 69 -7.69 8.30 -0.30
N SER A 70 -8.13 7.17 0.22
CA SER A 70 -9.49 6.66 -0.02
C SER A 70 -10.60 7.48 0.65
N SER A 71 -10.26 8.26 1.67
CA SER A 71 -11.20 9.15 2.35
C SER A 71 -11.40 10.51 1.65
N ILE A 72 -10.55 10.84 0.68
CA ILE A 72 -10.61 12.10 -0.05
C ILE A 72 -11.54 11.92 -1.25
N ASP A 73 -12.40 12.91 -1.46
CA ASP A 73 -13.33 12.90 -2.59
C ASP A 73 -12.60 13.21 -3.91
N LEU A 74 -13.10 12.62 -4.99
CA LEU A 74 -12.67 12.92 -6.35
C LEU A 74 -13.65 13.89 -6.98
N GLU A 75 -13.12 14.90 -7.64
CA GLU A 75 -13.89 15.98 -8.24
C GLU A 75 -13.48 16.23 -9.68
N LEU A 76 -14.44 16.70 -10.48
CA LEU A 76 -14.23 17.04 -11.88
C LEU A 76 -14.13 18.56 -12.03
N TYR A 77 -13.09 19.00 -12.73
CA TYR A 77 -12.84 20.41 -13.00
C TYR A 77 -12.69 20.69 -14.50
N LYS A 78 -13.10 21.87 -14.91
CA LYS A 78 -12.83 22.35 -16.26
C LYS A 78 -11.40 22.91 -16.33
N LYS A 79 -10.57 22.33 -17.17
CA LYS A 79 -9.14 22.66 -17.25
C LYS A 79 -8.87 24.15 -17.61
N SER A 80 -9.75 24.76 -18.44
CA SER A 80 -9.56 26.14 -18.89
C SER A 80 -9.90 27.20 -17.86
N THR A 81 -10.87 26.93 -16.98
CA THR A 81 -11.41 27.91 -16.00
C THR A 81 -11.13 27.54 -14.56
N GLY A 82 -10.74 26.30 -14.29
CA GLY A 82 -10.65 25.78 -12.92
C GLY A 82 -12.00 25.59 -12.22
N ALA A 83 -13.11 25.80 -12.93
CA ALA A 83 -14.45 25.66 -12.34
C ALA A 83 -14.75 24.18 -12.05
N LYS A 84 -15.29 23.90 -10.87
CA LYS A 84 -15.81 22.59 -10.49
C LYS A 84 -17.03 22.28 -11.34
N LEU A 85 -17.08 21.08 -11.87
CA LEU A 85 -18.18 20.54 -12.66
C LEU A 85 -18.95 19.50 -11.86
N GLU A 86 -20.17 19.21 -12.29
CA GLU A 86 -20.93 18.08 -11.75
C GLU A 86 -20.18 16.78 -11.97
N SER A 87 -20.02 16.00 -10.90
CA SER A 87 -19.30 14.73 -10.95
C SER A 87 -20.12 13.67 -11.69
N PRO A 88 -19.56 12.97 -12.68
CA PRO A 88 -20.24 11.85 -13.29
C PRO A 88 -20.37 10.69 -12.29
N LEU A 89 -21.38 9.87 -12.44
CA LEU A 89 -21.70 8.77 -11.52
C LEU A 89 -20.51 7.83 -11.29
N TRP A 90 -19.73 7.54 -12.32
CA TRP A 90 -18.55 6.68 -12.21
C TRP A 90 -17.43 7.27 -11.33
N LEU A 91 -17.39 8.59 -11.17
CA LEU A 91 -16.42 9.24 -10.30
C LEU A 91 -16.81 9.11 -8.83
N ASP A 92 -18.12 9.24 -8.54
CA ASP A 92 -18.66 9.07 -7.19
C ASP A 92 -18.76 7.60 -6.79
N GLN A 93 -19.07 6.73 -7.75
CA GLN A 93 -19.19 5.28 -7.54
C GLN A 93 -18.60 4.52 -8.74
N PRO A 94 -17.29 4.32 -8.81
CA PRO A 94 -16.64 3.61 -9.90
C PRO A 94 -17.14 2.17 -10.06
N ASP A 95 -17.27 1.44 -8.95
CA ASP A 95 -17.79 0.06 -8.91
C ASP A 95 -19.18 0.06 -8.24
N MET A 96 -20.19 -0.40 -8.97
CA MET A 96 -21.55 -0.47 -8.44
C MET A 96 -21.75 -1.45 -7.28
N ARG A 97 -20.78 -2.34 -7.03
CA ARG A 97 -20.85 -3.37 -5.97
C ARG A 97 -20.24 -2.94 -4.66
N GLN A 98 -19.48 -1.83 -4.64
CA GLN A 98 -18.76 -1.39 -3.46
C GLN A 98 -18.62 0.14 -3.41
N PRO A 99 -18.47 0.72 -2.20
CA PRO A 99 -18.23 2.16 -2.05
C PRO A 99 -16.97 2.63 -2.78
N ARG A 100 -16.96 3.88 -3.25
CA ARG A 100 -15.78 4.51 -3.87
C ARG A 100 -14.53 4.35 -3.02
N SER A 101 -14.63 4.62 -1.71
CA SER A 101 -13.51 4.53 -0.78
C SER A 101 -12.83 3.16 -0.79
N VAL A 102 -13.59 2.08 -0.92
CA VAL A 102 -13.05 0.72 -1.01
C VAL A 102 -12.32 0.51 -2.34
N THR A 103 -12.91 0.97 -3.46
CA THR A 103 -12.29 0.86 -4.78
C THR A 103 -10.97 1.64 -4.84
N ILE A 104 -10.95 2.87 -4.30
CA ILE A 104 -9.74 3.69 -4.23
C ILE A 104 -8.70 3.07 -3.28
N ALA A 105 -9.12 2.55 -2.11
CA ALA A 105 -8.20 1.88 -1.19
C ALA A 105 -7.51 0.67 -1.83
N TYR A 106 -8.25 -0.15 -2.59
CA TYR A 106 -7.67 -1.28 -3.33
C TYR A 106 -6.77 -0.84 -4.48
N THR A 107 -7.10 0.27 -5.14
CA THR A 107 -6.27 0.86 -6.19
C THR A 107 -4.93 1.34 -5.63
N VAL A 108 -4.96 2.11 -4.54
CA VAL A 108 -3.75 2.59 -3.85
C VAL A 108 -2.93 1.43 -3.30
N ASP A 109 -3.57 0.42 -2.72
CA ASP A 109 -2.91 -0.80 -2.25
C ASP A 109 -2.16 -1.52 -3.38
N SER A 110 -2.80 -1.64 -4.55
CA SER A 110 -2.18 -2.22 -5.74
C SER A 110 -1.00 -1.39 -6.24
N LEU A 111 -1.14 -0.07 -6.30
CA LEU A 111 -0.06 0.86 -6.68
C LEU A 111 1.11 0.77 -5.71
N LEU A 112 0.86 0.69 -4.41
CA LEU A 112 1.88 0.60 -3.38
C LEU A 112 2.67 -0.70 -3.46
N PHE A 113 1.98 -1.83 -3.52
CA PHE A 113 2.63 -3.14 -3.47
C PHE A 113 3.19 -3.61 -4.80
N TYR A 114 2.47 -3.36 -5.91
CA TYR A 114 2.82 -3.88 -7.23
C TYR A 114 3.30 -2.80 -8.21
N GLY A 115 3.16 -1.52 -7.88
CA GLY A 115 3.46 -0.42 -8.80
C GLY A 115 2.43 -0.20 -9.90
N VAL A 116 1.37 -1.01 -9.95
CA VAL A 116 0.30 -0.92 -10.95
C VAL A 116 -1.02 -1.35 -10.36
N ALA A 117 -2.13 -0.73 -10.82
CA ALA A 117 -3.48 -1.17 -10.50
C ALA A 117 -4.33 -1.28 -11.77
N TYR A 118 -5.36 -2.09 -11.72
CA TYR A 118 -6.22 -2.40 -12.86
C TYR A 118 -7.69 -2.20 -12.51
N TRP A 119 -8.39 -1.47 -13.40
CA TRP A 119 -9.85 -1.43 -13.40
C TRP A 119 -10.36 -2.03 -14.69
N ARG A 120 -11.36 -2.91 -14.62
CA ARG A 120 -12.04 -3.46 -15.79
C ARG A 120 -13.25 -2.59 -16.09
N VAL A 121 -13.41 -2.20 -17.35
CA VAL A 121 -14.58 -1.47 -17.83
C VAL A 121 -15.80 -2.42 -17.84
N THR A 122 -16.87 -2.03 -17.14
CA THR A 122 -18.11 -2.83 -17.04
C THR A 122 -19.24 -2.28 -17.89
N SER A 123 -19.24 -0.95 -18.13
CA SER A 123 -20.27 -0.28 -18.95
C SER A 123 -19.68 0.93 -19.67
N LEU A 124 -20.36 1.35 -20.74
CA LEU A 124 -19.98 2.51 -21.57
C LEU A 124 -21.15 3.47 -21.66
N TYR A 125 -20.87 4.75 -21.83
CA TYR A 125 -21.86 5.73 -22.26
C TYR A 125 -22.27 5.47 -23.71
N ALA A 126 -23.55 5.60 -24.00
CA ALA A 126 -24.09 5.33 -25.33
C ALA A 126 -23.78 6.42 -26.36
N ASP A 127 -23.54 7.64 -25.91
CA ASP A 127 -23.31 8.84 -26.71
C ASP A 127 -21.86 8.97 -27.20
N ASP A 128 -20.88 8.65 -26.36
CA ASP A 128 -19.47 8.86 -26.69
C ASP A 128 -18.59 7.61 -26.57
N GLY A 129 -19.16 6.50 -26.07
CA GLY A 129 -18.46 5.22 -25.92
C GLY A 129 -17.39 5.21 -24.81
N ARG A 130 -17.29 6.24 -23.98
CA ARG A 130 -16.40 6.26 -22.82
C ARG A 130 -16.90 5.36 -21.71
N PRO A 131 -16.00 4.89 -20.84
CA PRO A 131 -16.38 4.11 -19.69
C PRO A 131 -17.34 4.87 -18.74
N SER A 132 -18.43 4.22 -18.37
CA SER A 132 -19.43 4.72 -17.42
C SER A 132 -19.47 3.91 -16.12
N GLY A 133 -18.73 2.80 -16.05
CA GLY A 133 -18.61 1.99 -14.84
C GLY A 133 -17.40 1.08 -14.90
N PHE A 134 -16.88 0.76 -13.74
CA PHE A 134 -15.63 0.02 -13.58
C PHE A 134 -15.77 -1.07 -12.53
N GLU A 135 -14.80 -1.99 -12.51
CA GLU A 135 -14.58 -2.99 -11.48
C GLU A 135 -13.08 -3.06 -11.19
N TRP A 136 -12.68 -2.91 -9.94
CA TRP A 136 -11.29 -3.16 -9.56
C TRP A 136 -10.93 -4.63 -9.73
N VAL A 137 -9.75 -4.89 -10.30
CA VAL A 137 -9.24 -6.25 -10.55
C VAL A 137 -7.93 -6.43 -9.79
N ALA A 138 -7.86 -7.50 -8.99
CA ALA A 138 -6.66 -7.84 -8.24
C ALA A 138 -5.49 -8.15 -9.18
N ASN A 139 -4.29 -7.67 -8.88
CA ASN A 139 -3.08 -7.87 -9.68
C ASN A 139 -2.78 -9.36 -9.92
N THR A 140 -3.06 -10.22 -8.95
CA THR A 140 -2.87 -11.68 -9.05
C THR A 140 -3.76 -12.35 -10.10
N ARG A 141 -4.83 -11.69 -10.56
CA ARG A 141 -5.75 -12.18 -11.60
C ARG A 141 -5.36 -11.69 -13.00
N VAL A 142 -4.46 -10.72 -13.10
CA VAL A 142 -4.05 -10.11 -14.37
C VAL A 142 -2.71 -10.66 -14.81
N THR A 143 -2.67 -11.10 -16.05
CA THR A 143 -1.45 -11.53 -16.72
C THR A 143 -1.17 -10.59 -17.88
N VAL A 144 0.05 -10.10 -17.98
CA VAL A 144 0.48 -9.20 -19.05
C VAL A 144 1.34 -9.96 -20.04
N THR A 145 1.00 -9.91 -21.31
CA THR A 145 1.82 -10.46 -22.38
C THR A 145 2.44 -9.35 -23.18
N THR A 146 3.76 -9.38 -23.29
CA THR A 146 4.56 -8.39 -24.00
C THR A 146 5.07 -8.93 -25.35
N ASN A 147 5.62 -8.04 -26.16
CA ASN A 147 6.36 -8.40 -27.36
C ASN A 147 7.67 -9.15 -27.00
N GLU A 148 8.40 -9.61 -28.01
CA GLU A 148 9.66 -10.37 -27.83
C GLU A 148 10.75 -9.54 -27.09
N PHE A 149 10.69 -8.21 -27.16
CA PHE A 149 11.64 -7.31 -26.51
C PHE A 149 11.24 -6.92 -25.08
N GLY A 150 9.98 -7.19 -24.67
CA GLY A 150 9.47 -6.87 -23.35
C GLY A 150 9.12 -5.38 -23.13
N ASP A 151 9.15 -4.57 -24.18
CA ASP A 151 8.95 -3.12 -24.12
C ASP A 151 7.52 -2.67 -24.44
N GLU A 152 6.71 -3.53 -25.07
CA GLU A 152 5.33 -3.20 -25.43
C GLU A 152 4.37 -4.30 -24.98
N VAL A 153 3.24 -3.90 -24.40
CA VAL A 153 2.16 -4.82 -24.02
C VAL A 153 1.34 -5.18 -25.26
N GLN A 154 1.31 -6.46 -25.59
CA GLN A 154 0.48 -6.97 -26.65
C GLN A 154 -0.98 -7.15 -26.23
N TYR A 155 -1.19 -7.73 -25.06
CA TYR A 155 -2.53 -7.88 -24.47
C TYR A 155 -2.46 -8.20 -22.98
N TYR A 156 -3.59 -7.96 -22.34
CA TYR A 156 -3.83 -8.37 -20.95
C TYR A 156 -4.74 -9.60 -20.94
N SER A 157 -4.55 -10.47 -19.95
CA SER A 157 -5.49 -11.56 -19.66
C SER A 157 -5.97 -11.47 -18.22
N VAL A 158 -7.25 -11.68 -17.99
CA VAL A 158 -7.85 -11.70 -16.65
C VAL A 158 -8.35 -13.13 -16.39
N ASN A 159 -7.84 -13.78 -15.34
CA ASN A 159 -8.10 -15.20 -15.06
C ASN A 159 -7.83 -16.15 -16.25
N GLY A 160 -6.84 -15.82 -17.09
CA GLY A 160 -6.49 -16.60 -18.27
C GLY A 160 -7.30 -16.25 -19.53
N GLU A 161 -8.35 -15.44 -19.43
CA GLU A 161 -9.11 -14.98 -20.59
C GLU A 161 -8.53 -13.66 -21.10
N ARG A 162 -8.31 -13.55 -22.41
CA ARG A 162 -7.79 -12.34 -23.04
C ARG A 162 -8.78 -11.20 -22.91
N ALA A 163 -8.35 -10.11 -22.31
CA ALA A 163 -9.13 -8.88 -22.23
C ALA A 163 -9.12 -8.13 -23.59
N PRO A 164 -10.23 -7.53 -24.01
CA PRO A 164 -10.25 -6.66 -25.18
C PRO A 164 -9.38 -5.43 -24.94
N MET A 165 -8.85 -4.84 -26.03
CA MET A 165 -8.00 -3.64 -25.96
C MET A 165 -8.81 -2.36 -25.68
N SER A 166 -10.11 -2.36 -25.99
CA SER A 166 -11.02 -1.23 -25.77
C SER A 166 -12.45 -1.72 -25.55
N GLY A 167 -13.29 -0.86 -24.99
CA GLY A 167 -14.70 -1.17 -24.76
C GLY A 167 -14.93 -1.98 -23.48
N ILE A 168 -16.11 -2.63 -23.41
CA ILE A 168 -16.50 -3.42 -22.24
C ILE A 168 -15.53 -4.59 -22.06
N GLY A 169 -15.05 -4.81 -20.84
CA GLY A 169 -14.08 -5.84 -20.51
C GLY A 169 -12.62 -5.42 -20.65
N SER A 170 -12.32 -4.29 -21.28
CA SER A 170 -10.95 -3.74 -21.35
C SER A 170 -10.43 -3.31 -19.99
N LEU A 171 -9.11 -3.23 -19.85
CA LEU A 171 -8.47 -2.82 -18.62
C LEU A 171 -7.95 -1.38 -18.71
N VAL A 172 -8.37 -0.58 -17.74
CA VAL A 172 -7.76 0.71 -17.43
C VAL A 172 -6.61 0.46 -16.47
N THR A 173 -5.40 0.84 -16.87
CA THR A 173 -4.18 0.59 -16.12
C THR A 173 -3.72 1.87 -15.44
N PHE A 174 -3.58 1.84 -14.13
CA PHE A 174 -2.97 2.91 -13.34
C PHE A 174 -1.52 2.54 -13.07
N GLN A 175 -0.59 3.42 -13.41
CA GLN A 175 0.83 3.22 -13.19
C GLN A 175 1.31 4.11 -12.05
N SER A 176 2.02 3.52 -11.10
CA SER A 176 2.69 4.27 -10.04
C SER A 176 3.95 4.96 -10.59
N LEU A 177 4.27 6.12 -10.04
CA LEU A 177 5.57 6.77 -10.25
C LEU A 177 6.71 6.05 -9.52
N LEU A 178 6.35 5.21 -8.54
CA LEU A 178 7.28 4.44 -7.71
C LEU A 178 7.16 2.95 -8.04
N PRO A 179 8.27 2.20 -8.01
CA PRO A 179 8.22 0.75 -8.14
C PRO A 179 7.48 0.13 -6.95
N GLY A 180 6.92 -1.07 -7.15
CA GLY A 180 6.19 -1.78 -6.10
C GLY A 180 7.07 -2.15 -4.91
N VAL A 181 6.53 -2.01 -3.71
CA VAL A 181 7.24 -2.32 -2.46
C VAL A 181 7.58 -3.81 -2.34
N LEU A 182 6.79 -4.71 -2.92
CA LEU A 182 7.09 -6.14 -2.92
C LEU A 182 8.34 -6.49 -3.72
N GLU A 183 8.70 -5.65 -4.67
CA GLU A 183 9.93 -5.78 -5.46
C GLU A 183 11.12 -5.17 -4.72
N THR A 184 11.00 -3.90 -4.37
CA THR A 184 12.12 -3.12 -3.83
C THR A 184 12.42 -3.45 -2.37
N GLY A 185 11.41 -3.82 -1.61
CA GLY A 185 11.47 -4.04 -0.17
C GLY A 185 11.50 -5.49 0.29
N ALA A 186 11.49 -6.47 -0.62
CA ALA A 186 11.37 -7.88 -0.28
C ALA A 186 12.39 -8.33 0.78
N ARG A 187 13.64 -7.92 0.67
CA ARG A 187 14.71 -8.28 1.61
C ARG A 187 14.50 -7.66 3.00
N THR A 188 14.13 -6.40 3.05
CA THR A 188 13.88 -5.68 4.32
C THR A 188 12.68 -6.25 5.05
N ILE A 189 11.61 -6.55 4.32
CA ILE A 189 10.40 -7.17 4.86
C ILE A 189 10.70 -8.60 5.36
N GLN A 190 11.47 -9.38 4.58
CA GLN A 190 11.88 -10.72 4.99
C GLN A 190 12.74 -10.67 6.26
N ALA A 191 13.69 -9.74 6.36
CA ALA A 191 14.49 -9.58 7.56
C ALA A 191 13.62 -9.24 8.79
N ALA A 192 12.56 -8.43 8.64
CA ALA A 192 11.65 -8.14 9.72
C ALA A 192 10.86 -9.38 10.17
N ILE A 193 10.43 -10.21 9.23
CA ILE A 193 9.76 -11.50 9.53
C ILE A 193 10.71 -12.44 10.26
N ASP A 194 11.96 -12.53 9.82
CA ASP A 194 12.96 -13.43 10.43
C ASP A 194 13.29 -12.99 11.85
N VAL A 195 13.44 -11.70 12.12
CA VAL A 195 13.65 -11.16 13.46
C VAL A 195 12.43 -11.44 14.36
N GLN A 196 11.20 -11.22 13.86
CA GLN A 196 10.00 -11.56 14.62
C GLN A 196 9.91 -13.04 14.95
N LYS A 197 10.23 -13.90 13.99
CA LYS A 197 10.26 -15.36 14.17
C LYS A 197 11.31 -15.76 15.19
N ALA A 198 12.52 -15.21 15.09
CA ALA A 198 13.60 -15.48 16.05
C ALA A 198 13.24 -15.04 17.46
N ALA A 199 12.66 -13.83 17.61
CA ALA A 199 12.17 -13.33 18.89
C ALA A 199 11.06 -14.21 19.47
N SER A 200 10.12 -14.66 18.64
CA SER A 200 9.03 -15.57 19.04
C SER A 200 9.57 -16.92 19.53
N VAL A 201 10.52 -17.51 18.81
CA VAL A 201 11.18 -18.76 19.21
C VAL A 201 11.95 -18.57 20.52
N ALA A 202 12.69 -17.47 20.67
CA ALA A 202 13.42 -17.15 21.89
C ALA A 202 12.46 -16.96 23.08
N ALA A 203 11.32 -16.31 22.88
CA ALA A 203 10.28 -16.12 23.90
C ALA A 203 9.58 -17.44 24.29
N ALA A 204 9.34 -18.31 23.32
CA ALA A 204 8.73 -19.61 23.54
C ALA A 204 9.67 -20.57 24.27
N THR A 205 10.99 -20.39 24.14
CA THR A 205 12.02 -21.23 24.77
C THR A 205 12.81 -20.41 25.79
N PRO A 206 12.29 -20.25 27.03
CA PRO A 206 12.85 -19.31 28.00
C PRO A 206 14.23 -19.69 28.55
N MET A 207 14.69 -20.89 28.30
CA MET A 207 16.04 -21.32 28.64
C MET A 207 16.92 -21.42 27.40
N PRO A 208 18.12 -20.82 27.42
CA PRO A 208 19.06 -20.96 26.31
C PRO A 208 19.41 -22.43 26.04
N THR A 209 19.73 -22.72 24.81
CA THR A 209 20.30 -24.03 24.45
C THR A 209 21.66 -24.19 25.11
N GLY A 210 21.90 -25.36 25.67
CA GLY A 210 23.15 -25.66 26.30
C GLY A 210 23.46 -27.15 26.16
N PHE A 211 24.62 -27.55 26.65
CA PHE A 211 24.98 -28.96 26.76
C PHE A 211 25.15 -29.34 28.21
N ILE A 212 24.84 -30.58 28.49
CA ILE A 212 25.09 -31.20 29.80
C ILE A 212 26.48 -31.85 29.68
N LYS A 213 27.43 -31.31 30.42
CA LYS A 213 28.76 -31.88 30.53
C LYS A 213 28.77 -32.93 31.63
N ASN A 214 29.25 -34.13 31.34
CA ASN A 214 29.52 -35.17 32.31
C ASN A 214 31.02 -35.18 32.66
N SER A 215 31.35 -34.98 33.93
CA SER A 215 32.71 -35.03 34.44
C SER A 215 33.04 -36.39 35.10
N GLY A 216 32.06 -37.30 35.14
CA GLY A 216 32.23 -38.67 35.66
C GLY A 216 32.53 -39.67 34.55
N ALA A 217 32.33 -40.97 34.84
CA ALA A 217 32.44 -42.03 33.85
C ALA A 217 31.41 -41.90 32.75
N ASP A 218 31.75 -42.36 31.54
CA ASP A 218 30.85 -42.35 30.39
C ASP A 218 29.56 -43.12 30.70
N LEU A 219 28.43 -42.49 30.38
CA LEU A 219 27.11 -43.07 30.57
C LEU A 219 26.74 -43.96 29.38
N PRO A 220 26.07 -45.11 29.63
CA PRO A 220 25.48 -45.89 28.54
C PRO A 220 24.46 -45.11 27.73
N GLU A 221 24.35 -45.38 26.44
CA GLU A 221 23.47 -44.65 25.48
C GLU A 221 22.00 -44.57 25.95
N ALA A 222 21.48 -45.63 26.55
CA ALA A 222 20.12 -45.68 27.11
C ALA A 222 19.94 -44.67 28.26
N GLN A 223 20.96 -44.44 29.11
CA GLN A 223 20.92 -43.46 30.18
C GLN A 223 21.06 -42.03 29.63
N ILE A 224 21.88 -41.82 28.60
CA ILE A 224 21.99 -40.50 27.94
C ILE A 224 20.67 -40.10 27.32
N SER A 225 20.01 -40.99 26.57
CA SER A 225 18.71 -40.72 25.95
C SER A 225 17.63 -40.44 26.99
N GLY A 226 17.59 -41.19 28.10
CA GLY A 226 16.67 -40.95 29.22
C GLY A 226 16.90 -39.58 29.88
N LEU A 227 18.16 -39.22 30.14
CA LEU A 227 18.54 -37.92 30.71
C LEU A 227 18.12 -36.75 29.80
N LEU A 228 18.40 -36.86 28.53
CA LEU A 228 18.01 -35.82 27.55
C LEU A 228 16.49 -35.69 27.40
N ALA A 229 15.76 -36.82 27.45
CA ALA A 229 14.29 -36.80 27.44
C ALA A 229 13.71 -36.12 28.68
N ALA A 230 14.21 -36.50 29.87
CA ALA A 230 13.80 -35.90 31.14
C ALA A 230 14.14 -34.41 31.20
N TRP A 231 15.33 -34.02 30.73
CA TRP A 231 15.75 -32.62 30.62
C TRP A 231 14.84 -31.81 29.68
N LYS A 232 14.53 -32.36 28.51
CA LYS A 232 13.61 -31.74 27.54
C LYS A 232 12.21 -31.58 28.13
N ALA A 233 11.71 -32.59 28.83
CA ALA A 233 10.41 -32.54 29.51
C ALA A 233 10.38 -31.48 30.62
N ALA A 234 11.40 -31.41 31.47
CA ALA A 234 11.53 -30.42 32.53
C ALA A 234 11.58 -28.98 31.95
N ARG A 235 12.31 -28.79 30.87
CA ARG A 235 12.34 -27.47 30.15
C ARG A 235 10.99 -27.09 29.61
N ASN A 236 10.28 -27.99 28.95
CA ASN A 236 8.98 -27.73 28.37
C ASN A 236 7.91 -27.41 29.42
N SER A 237 7.95 -28.11 30.57
CA SER A 237 7.03 -27.89 31.68
C SER A 237 7.45 -26.76 32.63
N ARG A 238 8.61 -26.10 32.37
CA ARG A 238 9.20 -25.07 33.24
C ARG A 238 9.39 -25.56 34.69
N SER A 239 9.60 -26.88 34.90
CA SER A 239 9.84 -27.47 36.20
C SER A 239 11.32 -27.41 36.56
N THR A 240 11.60 -27.49 37.86
CA THR A 240 12.98 -27.58 38.36
C THR A 240 13.60 -28.92 37.97
N ALA A 241 14.75 -28.87 37.31
CA ALA A 241 15.52 -30.06 36.99
C ALA A 241 16.62 -30.25 38.02
N TYR A 242 16.86 -31.53 38.43
CA TYR A 242 17.95 -31.90 39.33
C TYR A 242 19.10 -32.50 38.53
N LEU A 243 20.31 -31.99 38.76
CA LEU A 243 21.55 -32.52 38.22
C LEU A 243 22.38 -33.16 39.35
N THR A 244 23.00 -34.30 39.06
CA THR A 244 23.96 -34.93 39.96
C THR A 244 25.26 -34.14 40.00
N SER A 245 26.10 -34.36 41.01
CA SER A 245 27.39 -33.68 41.19
C SER A 245 28.37 -33.85 40.02
N THR A 246 28.16 -34.86 39.18
CA THR A 246 28.98 -35.16 37.99
C THR A 246 28.47 -34.52 36.69
N LEU A 247 27.23 -33.99 36.73
CA LEU A 247 26.60 -33.37 35.58
C LEU A 247 26.53 -31.86 35.77
N ASP A 248 27.09 -31.12 34.85
CA ASP A 248 27.07 -29.67 34.82
C ASP A 248 26.36 -29.20 33.55
N TYR A 249 25.45 -28.22 33.71
CA TYR A 249 24.79 -27.60 32.57
C TYR A 249 25.53 -26.34 32.17
N GLN A 250 26.09 -26.35 30.99
CA GLN A 250 26.73 -25.19 30.39
C GLN A 250 25.86 -24.59 29.30
N GLN A 251 25.49 -23.35 29.49
CA GLN A 251 24.71 -22.58 28.54
C GLN A 251 25.58 -22.27 27.34
N VAL A 252 25.07 -22.60 26.14
CA VAL A 252 25.67 -22.22 24.87
C VAL A 252 24.65 -21.34 24.16
N GLY A 253 24.97 -20.10 24.00
CA GLY A 253 24.13 -19.14 23.29
C GLY A 253 24.03 -17.79 24.02
N PHE A 254 23.59 -16.80 23.26
CA PHE A 254 23.36 -15.47 23.80
C PHE A 254 22.00 -15.41 24.49
N SER A 255 21.89 -14.59 25.53
CA SER A 255 20.61 -14.28 26.13
C SER A 255 19.73 -13.47 25.16
N PRO A 256 18.38 -13.51 25.25
CA PRO A 256 17.50 -12.69 24.44
C PRO A 256 17.82 -11.19 24.51
N LYS A 257 18.38 -10.73 25.64
CA LYS A 257 18.81 -9.35 25.84
C LYS A 257 20.08 -9.02 25.02
N GLU A 258 21.01 -9.99 24.93
CA GLU A 258 22.25 -9.82 24.14
C GLU A 258 21.97 -9.87 22.62
N MET A 259 20.88 -10.50 22.21
CA MET A 259 20.47 -10.55 20.80
C MET A 259 19.78 -9.26 20.31
N THR A 260 19.54 -8.28 21.20
CA THR A 260 18.99 -6.94 20.87
C THR A 260 17.79 -6.96 19.90
N TYR A 261 16.89 -7.95 20.04
CA TYR A 261 15.74 -8.10 19.14
C TYR A 261 14.86 -6.85 19.08
N ASN A 262 14.71 -6.12 20.18
CA ASN A 262 13.90 -4.90 20.21
C ASN A 262 14.53 -3.80 19.36
N GLU A 263 15.85 -3.62 19.47
CA GLU A 263 16.60 -2.63 18.68
C GLU A 263 16.58 -2.99 17.20
N SER A 264 16.76 -4.28 16.88
CA SER A 264 16.66 -4.77 15.51
C SER A 264 15.26 -4.58 14.92
N SER A 265 14.19 -4.86 15.70
CA SER A 265 12.81 -4.64 15.26
C SER A 265 12.51 -3.16 15.04
N GLN A 266 13.01 -2.27 15.91
CA GLN A 266 12.84 -0.82 15.77
C GLN A 266 13.60 -0.29 14.55
N TYR A 267 14.83 -0.75 14.34
CA TYR A 267 15.60 -0.42 13.15
C TYR A 267 14.88 -0.84 11.87
N LEU A 268 14.40 -2.09 11.80
CA LEU A 268 13.67 -2.59 10.64
C LEU A 268 12.34 -1.87 10.42
N ALA A 269 11.62 -1.48 11.49
CA ALA A 269 10.44 -0.65 11.35
C ALA A 269 10.79 0.73 10.74
N THR A 270 11.91 1.32 11.14
CA THR A 270 12.41 2.57 10.54
C THR A 270 12.82 2.39 9.08
N GLU A 271 13.49 1.28 8.72
CA GLU A 271 13.82 0.98 7.33
C GLU A 271 12.56 0.78 6.47
N ILE A 272 11.52 0.12 7.01
CA ILE A 272 10.22 -0.02 6.33
C ILE A 272 9.55 1.34 6.15
N SER A 273 9.65 2.24 7.12
CA SER A 273 9.12 3.60 6.99
C SER A 273 9.78 4.38 5.86
N ARG A 274 11.11 4.27 5.74
CA ARG A 274 11.89 4.85 4.63
C ARG A 274 11.51 4.24 3.29
N LEU A 275 11.41 2.90 3.23
CA LEU A 275 11.00 2.17 2.03
C LEU A 275 9.63 2.60 1.51
N MET A 276 8.68 2.83 2.41
CA MET A 276 7.31 3.22 2.08
C MET A 276 7.10 4.73 2.07
N ASN A 277 8.18 5.51 2.26
CA ASN A 277 8.17 6.96 2.32
C ASN A 277 7.15 7.53 3.31
N VAL A 278 7.00 6.87 4.48
CA VAL A 278 6.13 7.31 5.57
C VAL A 278 7.00 7.75 6.73
N PRO A 279 6.84 8.96 7.27
CA PRO A 279 7.63 9.40 8.42
C PRO A 279 7.54 8.44 9.61
N ALA A 280 8.69 8.13 10.23
CA ALA A 280 8.80 7.09 11.26
C ALA A 280 7.89 7.35 12.48
N TYR A 281 7.61 8.60 12.80
CA TYR A 281 6.71 8.95 13.91
C TYR A 281 5.25 8.54 13.67
N TYR A 282 4.77 8.47 12.42
CA TYR A 282 3.42 7.97 12.11
C TYR A 282 3.25 6.47 12.37
N ILE A 283 4.33 5.72 12.34
CA ILE A 283 4.31 4.29 12.62
C ILE A 283 4.81 3.96 14.02
N SER A 284 5.05 4.97 14.86
CA SER A 284 5.58 4.83 16.21
C SER A 284 6.96 4.15 16.26
N ALA A 285 7.76 4.28 15.20
CA ALA A 285 9.12 3.76 15.15
C ALA A 285 10.13 4.69 15.85
N ASP A 286 9.77 5.97 16.02
CA ASP A 286 10.55 6.94 16.77
C ASP A 286 9.87 7.21 18.12
N MET A 287 10.45 6.68 19.19
CA MET A 287 9.91 6.80 20.56
C MET A 287 10.28 8.11 21.26
N ASN A 288 11.19 8.91 20.69
CA ASN A 288 11.74 10.10 21.32
C ASN A 288 11.18 11.42 20.78
N ASN A 289 10.26 11.38 19.82
CA ASN A 289 9.76 12.57 19.15
C ASN A 289 8.46 13.07 19.81
N SER A 290 8.57 14.07 20.70
CA SER A 290 7.41 14.80 21.22
C SER A 290 6.99 15.87 20.21
N MET A 291 5.88 15.62 19.49
CA MET A 291 5.32 16.56 18.53
C MET A 291 4.56 17.70 19.23
N THR A 292 4.89 18.93 18.91
CA THR A 292 4.12 20.13 19.29
C THR A 292 2.96 20.32 18.31
N TYR A 293 1.87 20.96 18.72
CA TYR A 293 0.65 21.11 17.90
C TYR A 293 0.89 21.78 16.54
N GLN A 294 1.77 22.76 16.46
CA GLN A 294 2.19 23.39 15.20
C GLN A 294 2.90 22.42 14.25
N ASN A 295 3.73 21.55 14.80
CA ASN A 295 4.44 20.53 14.01
C ASN A 295 3.49 19.47 13.42
N ILE A 296 2.29 19.30 13.98
CA ILE A 296 1.32 18.32 13.49
C ILE A 296 0.70 18.78 12.16
N LEU A 297 0.36 20.05 12.01
CA LEU A 297 -0.20 20.59 10.76
C LEU A 297 0.84 20.59 9.63
N ASP A 298 2.06 21.00 9.94
CA ASP A 298 3.15 20.97 8.96
C ASP A 298 3.51 19.51 8.59
N GLY A 299 3.50 18.60 9.56
CA GLY A 299 3.69 17.17 9.33
C GLY A 299 2.62 16.55 8.43
N ARG A 300 1.36 17.00 8.52
CA ARG A 300 0.29 16.55 7.58
C ARG A 300 0.56 17.03 6.16
N LYS A 301 0.96 18.29 5.96
CA LYS A 301 1.31 18.83 4.64
C LYS A 301 2.51 18.10 4.05
N GLU A 302 3.52 17.84 4.86
CA GLU A 302 4.70 17.07 4.48
C GLU A 302 4.32 15.64 4.05
N PHE A 303 3.46 14.97 4.82
CA PHE A 303 2.98 13.62 4.49
C PHE A 303 2.22 13.59 3.17
N VAL A 304 1.35 14.58 2.90
CA VAL A 304 0.67 14.69 1.61
C VAL A 304 1.68 14.91 0.49
N ALA A 305 2.57 15.89 0.64
CA ALA A 305 3.48 16.31 -0.42
C ALA A 305 4.50 15.22 -0.81
N TYR A 306 5.02 14.46 0.17
CA TYR A 306 6.11 13.52 -0.08
C TYR A 306 5.67 12.05 -0.10
N SER A 307 4.63 11.69 0.67
CA SER A 307 4.21 10.30 0.78
C SER A 307 3.01 9.95 -0.09
N LEU A 308 1.99 10.82 -0.14
CA LEU A 308 0.73 10.53 -0.83
C LEU A 308 0.71 11.00 -2.28
N GLN A 309 1.39 12.12 -2.59
CA GLN A 309 1.34 12.77 -3.90
C GLN A 309 1.67 11.83 -5.08
N PRO A 310 2.64 10.91 -5.01
CA PRO A 310 2.89 9.99 -6.11
C PRO A 310 1.68 9.12 -6.49
N PHE A 311 0.94 8.63 -5.50
CA PHE A 311 -0.26 7.80 -5.72
C PHE A 311 -1.45 8.64 -6.17
N ILE A 312 -1.63 9.82 -5.58
CA ILE A 312 -2.63 10.81 -5.97
C ILE A 312 -2.45 11.17 -7.44
N SER A 313 -1.23 11.58 -7.83
CA SER A 313 -0.92 11.97 -9.21
C SER A 313 -1.11 10.81 -10.20
N ALA A 314 -0.78 9.58 -9.81
CA ALA A 314 -0.99 8.40 -10.66
C ALA A 314 -2.48 8.18 -10.97
N ILE A 315 -3.35 8.36 -9.98
CA ILE A 315 -4.79 8.19 -10.13
C ILE A 315 -5.40 9.37 -10.90
N GLU A 316 -5.11 10.61 -10.50
CA GLU A 316 -5.61 11.83 -11.13
C GLU A 316 -5.26 11.89 -12.62
N ASN A 317 -3.99 11.68 -12.94
CA ASN A 317 -3.51 11.74 -14.32
C ASN A 317 -4.16 10.66 -15.18
N ARG A 318 -4.31 9.44 -14.66
CA ARG A 318 -4.94 8.36 -15.41
C ARG A 318 -6.43 8.59 -15.64
N LEU A 319 -7.15 9.03 -14.61
CA LEU A 319 -8.58 9.34 -14.73
C LEU A 319 -8.84 10.58 -15.60
N SER A 320 -7.87 11.48 -15.71
CA SER A 320 -7.97 12.69 -16.53
C SER A 320 -7.65 12.48 -18.03
N MET A 321 -7.27 11.26 -18.43
CA MET A 321 -7.01 10.97 -19.85
C MET A 321 -8.30 10.96 -20.67
N ASP A 322 -8.18 11.33 -21.95
CA ASP A 322 -9.32 11.52 -22.87
C ASP A 322 -10.12 10.23 -23.15
N ASP A 323 -9.56 9.08 -22.89
CA ASP A 323 -10.26 7.78 -23.00
C ASP A 323 -11.25 7.52 -21.83
N ILE A 324 -11.13 8.27 -20.72
CA ILE A 324 -12.02 8.18 -19.56
C ILE A 324 -12.80 9.47 -19.38
N THR A 325 -12.09 10.60 -19.27
CA THR A 325 -12.69 11.91 -19.02
C THR A 325 -12.79 12.74 -20.30
N ALA A 326 -13.86 13.52 -20.47
CA ALA A 326 -14.05 14.38 -21.63
C ALA A 326 -12.90 15.38 -21.77
N HIS A 327 -12.45 15.57 -23.02
CA HIS A 327 -11.39 16.52 -23.33
C HIS A 327 -11.66 17.91 -22.75
N GLY A 328 -10.64 18.50 -22.15
CA GLY A 328 -10.75 19.81 -21.49
C GLY A 328 -11.20 19.76 -20.04
N ASN A 329 -11.46 18.58 -19.48
CA ASN A 329 -11.74 18.38 -18.07
C ASN A 329 -10.57 17.65 -17.38
N VAL A 330 -10.51 17.73 -16.06
CA VAL A 330 -9.48 17.10 -15.24
C VAL A 330 -10.09 16.60 -13.94
N VAL A 331 -9.70 15.41 -13.52
CA VAL A 331 -10.08 14.81 -12.24
C VAL A 331 -9.03 15.16 -11.20
N ARG A 332 -9.45 15.57 -10.02
CA ARG A 332 -8.57 15.87 -8.88
C ARG A 332 -9.16 15.35 -7.57
N PHE A 333 -8.30 15.02 -6.63
CA PHE A 333 -8.68 14.80 -5.24
C PHE A 333 -8.90 16.14 -4.53
N ALA A 334 -9.99 16.24 -3.75
CA ALA A 334 -10.33 17.40 -2.93
C ALA A 334 -9.46 17.51 -1.68
N LEU A 335 -8.15 17.65 -1.85
CA LEU A 335 -7.17 17.64 -0.76
C LEU A 335 -7.37 18.79 0.23
N ASP A 336 -7.64 19.98 -0.29
CA ASP A 336 -7.77 21.20 0.51
C ASP A 336 -9.04 21.18 1.38
N GLU A 337 -10.11 20.57 0.88
CA GLU A 337 -11.38 20.52 1.60
C GLU A 337 -11.43 19.45 2.68
N THR A 338 -10.68 18.37 2.54
CA THR A 338 -10.83 17.20 3.41
C THR A 338 -9.65 17.00 4.36
N PHE A 339 -8.42 16.95 3.84
CA PHE A 339 -7.27 16.53 4.63
C PHE A 339 -6.38 17.68 5.11
N LEU A 340 -6.22 18.71 4.28
CA LEU A 340 -5.44 19.92 4.61
C LEU A 340 -6.29 20.96 5.34
N ARG A 341 -7.54 20.63 5.66
CA ARG A 341 -8.44 21.53 6.37
C ARG A 341 -7.73 22.14 7.56
N ALA A 342 -7.45 23.44 7.45
CA ALA A 342 -6.98 24.25 8.56
C ALA A 342 -7.99 24.17 9.71
N ASP A 343 -7.57 24.54 10.92
CA ASP A 343 -8.47 24.76 12.05
C ASP A 343 -9.65 25.63 11.59
N THR A 344 -10.85 25.30 12.05
CA THR A 344 -12.10 25.97 11.65
C THR A 344 -11.99 27.50 11.78
N ALA A 345 -11.31 27.98 12.82
CA ALA A 345 -11.07 29.41 13.03
C ALA A 345 -10.18 30.03 11.93
N ALA A 346 -9.06 29.38 11.58
CA ALA A 346 -8.17 29.87 10.55
C ALA A 346 -8.83 29.84 9.16
N ARG A 347 -9.71 28.90 8.91
CA ARG A 347 -10.46 28.76 7.66
C ARG A 347 -11.51 29.86 7.53
N LEU A 348 -12.32 30.10 8.58
CA LEU A 348 -13.30 31.18 8.60
C LEU A 348 -12.64 32.54 8.43
N ASP A 349 -11.47 32.76 9.05
CA ASP A 349 -10.65 33.98 8.87
C ASP A 349 -10.15 34.13 7.40
N ALA A 350 -9.79 33.04 6.74
CA ALA A 350 -9.42 33.06 5.33
C ALA A 350 -10.62 33.35 4.42
N ILE A 351 -11.79 32.74 4.68
CA ILE A 351 -13.03 32.99 3.95
C ILE A 351 -13.51 34.43 4.16
N GLU A 352 -13.46 34.94 5.38
CA GLU A 352 -13.76 36.35 5.67
C GLU A 352 -12.88 37.30 4.85
N LYS A 353 -11.57 37.04 4.78
CA LYS A 353 -10.63 37.81 3.98
C LYS A 353 -10.95 37.73 2.48
N MET A 354 -11.29 36.56 1.97
CA MET A 354 -11.66 36.38 0.54
C MET A 354 -12.96 37.12 0.20
N LEU A 355 -13.98 37.08 1.09
CA LEU A 355 -15.21 37.86 0.97
C LEU A 355 -14.92 39.37 0.97
N ASN A 356 -14.10 39.85 1.93
CA ASN A 356 -13.75 41.27 2.06
C ASN A 356 -12.92 41.78 0.86
N LEU A 357 -12.14 40.91 0.21
CA LEU A 357 -11.40 41.23 -1.00
C LEU A 357 -12.24 41.08 -2.28
N GLY A 358 -13.50 40.62 -2.19
CA GLY A 358 -14.36 40.38 -3.35
C GLY A 358 -13.91 39.24 -4.25
N LEU A 359 -13.09 38.32 -3.74
CA LEU A 359 -12.61 37.15 -4.48
C LEU A 359 -13.65 36.05 -4.57
N ILE A 360 -14.55 35.97 -3.60
CA ILE A 360 -15.67 35.05 -3.54
C ILE A 360 -16.94 35.81 -3.11
N ASP A 361 -18.09 35.30 -3.51
CA ASP A 361 -19.38 35.77 -3.02
C ASP A 361 -19.87 34.95 -1.82
N LEU A 362 -20.99 35.40 -1.20
CA LEU A 362 -21.53 34.73 -0.02
C LEU A 362 -22.00 33.31 -0.32
N GLU A 363 -22.54 33.06 -1.51
CA GLU A 363 -23.03 31.75 -1.94
C GLU A 363 -21.86 30.77 -2.11
N GLN A 364 -20.77 31.23 -2.70
CA GLN A 364 -19.52 30.48 -2.80
C GLN A 364 -18.91 30.18 -1.42
N ALA A 365 -18.92 31.17 -0.51
CA ALA A 365 -18.43 30.98 0.86
C ALA A 365 -19.26 29.94 1.62
N GLN A 366 -20.59 29.95 1.47
CA GLN A 366 -21.49 28.97 2.05
C GLN A 366 -21.26 27.58 1.46
N SER A 367 -21.05 27.48 0.15
CA SER A 367 -20.72 26.23 -0.52
C SER A 367 -19.40 25.63 -0.04
N MET A 368 -18.37 26.46 0.19
CA MET A 368 -17.08 26.04 0.75
C MET A 368 -17.20 25.44 2.15
N GLU A 369 -18.18 25.89 2.92
CA GLU A 369 -18.49 25.35 4.26
C GLU A 369 -19.56 24.25 4.23
N GLN A 370 -20.03 23.84 3.04
CA GLN A 370 -21.12 22.88 2.86
C GLN A 370 -22.42 23.31 3.55
N LEU A 371 -22.63 24.61 3.70
CA LEU A 371 -23.86 25.17 4.21
C LEU A 371 -24.87 25.28 3.08
N SER A 372 -26.10 24.84 3.32
CA SER A 372 -27.18 25.00 2.33
C SER A 372 -27.50 26.48 2.17
N PRO A 373 -27.54 27.02 0.93
CA PRO A 373 -27.89 28.42 0.72
C PRO A 373 -29.35 28.75 1.06
N THR A 374 -30.18 27.76 1.30
CA THR A 374 -31.59 27.94 1.60
C THR A 374 -31.98 27.45 3.00
N GLY A 375 -32.43 28.34 3.85
CA GLY A 375 -33.40 28.02 4.90
C GLY A 375 -32.97 28.15 6.36
N LEU A 376 -31.71 28.37 6.69
CA LEU A 376 -31.35 28.64 8.10
C LEU A 376 -31.03 30.11 8.39
N ASN A 377 -30.89 30.95 7.36
CA ASN A 377 -30.52 32.37 7.49
C ASN A 377 -31.69 33.35 7.25
N GLU A 378 -32.89 32.88 6.96
CA GLU A 378 -34.06 33.76 6.77
C GLU A 378 -34.52 34.47 8.06
N GLY A 379 -33.84 34.27 9.19
CA GLY A 379 -34.13 34.89 10.47
C GLY A 379 -33.02 35.66 11.15
N ILE A 380 -31.81 35.68 10.60
CA ILE A 380 -30.64 36.33 11.22
C ILE A 380 -30.34 37.65 10.48
N ASN A 381 -30.92 38.72 10.93
CA ASN A 381 -30.54 40.06 10.53
C ASN A 381 -29.12 40.36 11.07
N PRO A 382 -28.10 40.69 10.22
CA PRO A 382 -26.74 40.98 10.68
C PRO A 382 -26.64 42.14 11.69
N ASN A 383 -27.71 42.91 11.88
CA ASN A 383 -27.77 43.99 12.84
C ASN A 383 -28.47 43.64 14.17
N GLY A 384 -28.67 42.37 14.48
CA GLY A 384 -29.07 41.92 15.83
C GLY A 384 -30.40 42.36 16.37
N THR A 385 -31.33 42.82 15.52
CA THR A 385 -32.72 43.13 15.95
C THR A 385 -33.65 42.00 15.52
N ASN A 386 -34.03 41.15 16.48
CA ASN A 386 -35.10 40.18 16.32
C ASN A 386 -36.43 40.93 16.12
N ALA A 387 -36.91 40.99 14.90
CA ALA A 387 -38.31 41.33 14.64
C ALA A 387 -39.15 40.08 14.88
N ILE A 388 -39.56 39.88 16.11
CA ILE A 388 -40.71 39.00 16.45
C ILE A 388 -41.97 39.76 15.99
N ASN A 389 -42.50 39.41 14.85
CA ASN A 389 -43.85 39.79 14.50
C ASN A 389 -44.82 38.73 15.05
N LEU A 390 -45.64 39.17 15.99
CA LEU A 390 -46.84 38.51 16.52
C LEU A 390 -47.91 38.42 15.42
#